data_5fd4b74538a91a219c5bd4a871da793d
#
_entry.id   5fd4b74538a91a219c5bd4a871da793d
#
_cell.length_a   1.000
_cell.length_b   1.000
_cell.length_c   1.000
_cell.angle_alpha   90.00
_cell.angle_beta   90.00
_cell.angle_gamma   90.00
#
_symmetry.space_group_name_H-M   'P 1'
#
loop_
_entity.id
_entity.type
_entity.pdbx_description
1 polymer ?
#
loop_
_entity_poly.entity_id
_entity_poly.type
_entity_poly.pdbx_seq_one_letter_code
_entity_poly.pdbx_strand_id
1 'polypeptide(L)'
;CPNGAAPIANKLFRNPVLADTFERLVREADSVTSGREARIEAARAAFYSGFVAEAVDRFCRDNSILDTSGERHRGLMTGDDLDKWRASVEAPVSLEYGRYEVFKAGPWSQGPVLLQQLALLKGFDLDAMAPESAEFVHVVTECAKLAFADRERFYGDPDFVDVPMD
;
A
#
# COMPACT_ATOMS: atom_id res chain seq x y z
N CYS A 1 8.10 17.52 -5.39
CA CYS A 1 7.19 18.69 -5.38
C CYS A 1 7.52 19.59 -6.55
N PRO A 2 6.55 20.02 -7.36
CA PRO A 2 6.76 21.05 -8.37
C PRO A 2 7.40 22.29 -7.71
N ASN A 3 8.43 22.84 -8.34
CA ASN A 3 9.19 23.99 -7.83
C ASN A 3 10.00 23.76 -6.53
N GLY A 4 10.22 22.51 -6.12
CA GLY A 4 11.03 22.18 -4.95
C GLY A 4 10.44 22.56 -3.58
N ALA A 5 9.19 23.05 -3.55
CA ALA A 5 8.52 23.47 -2.31
C ALA A 5 7.33 22.58 -1.98
N ALA A 6 7.05 22.40 -0.70
CA ALA A 6 5.85 21.71 -0.25
C ALA A 6 4.57 22.47 -0.65
N PRO A 7 3.46 21.76 -0.92
CA PRO A 7 2.17 22.40 -1.17
C PRO A 7 1.74 23.28 0.01
N ILE A 8 1.14 24.42 -0.28
CA ILE A 8 0.63 25.36 0.71
C ILE A 8 -0.85 25.05 0.96
N ALA A 9 -1.26 24.99 2.22
CA ALA A 9 -2.67 24.78 2.58
C ALA A 9 -3.58 25.83 1.93
N ASN A 10 -4.76 25.40 1.47
CA ASN A 10 -5.75 26.23 0.80
C ASN A 10 -5.30 26.90 -0.52
N LYS A 11 -4.21 26.40 -1.14
CA LYS A 11 -3.79 26.79 -2.49
C LYS A 11 -4.03 25.66 -3.49
N LEU A 12 -4.38 26.03 -4.72
CA LEU A 12 -4.52 25.05 -5.80
C LEU A 12 -3.14 24.46 -6.12
N PHE A 13 -3.01 23.15 -5.89
CA PHE A 13 -1.82 22.38 -6.27
C PHE A 13 -1.97 21.90 -7.72
N ARG A 14 -0.92 22.04 -8.52
CA ARG A 14 -0.86 21.54 -9.90
C ARG A 14 0.42 20.75 -10.10
N ASN A 15 0.28 19.58 -10.75
CA ASN A 15 1.43 18.76 -11.18
C ASN A 15 1.30 18.47 -12.68
N PRO A 16 1.78 19.39 -13.54
CA PRO A 16 1.67 19.23 -15.00
C PRO A 16 2.42 17.99 -15.50
N VAL A 17 3.56 17.63 -14.91
CA VAL A 17 4.33 16.46 -15.32
C VAL A 17 3.53 15.17 -15.12
N LEU A 18 2.82 15.05 -13.98
CA LEU A 18 1.95 13.91 -13.74
C LEU A 18 0.73 13.92 -14.68
N ALA A 19 0.16 15.09 -14.95
CA ALA A 19 -0.92 15.24 -15.91
C ALA A 19 -0.51 14.76 -17.30
N ASP A 20 0.65 15.19 -17.79
CA ASP A 20 1.22 14.77 -19.09
C ASP A 20 1.41 13.24 -19.15
N THR A 21 1.83 12.63 -18.04
CA THR A 21 1.97 11.17 -17.93
C THR A 21 0.61 10.47 -18.12
N PHE A 22 -0.42 10.91 -17.42
CA PHE A 22 -1.76 10.34 -17.58
C PHE A 22 -2.35 10.60 -18.96
N GLU A 23 -2.18 11.79 -19.52
CA GLU A 23 -2.62 12.08 -20.87
C GLU A 23 -1.94 11.19 -21.92
N ARG A 24 -0.66 10.88 -21.72
CA ARG A 24 0.06 9.95 -22.58
C ARG A 24 -0.53 8.53 -22.46
N LEU A 25 -0.82 8.04 -21.26
CA LEU A 25 -1.47 6.73 -21.06
C LEU A 25 -2.82 6.65 -21.78
N VAL A 26 -3.63 7.71 -21.69
CA VAL A 26 -4.91 7.79 -22.41
C VAL A 26 -4.70 7.77 -23.93
N ARG A 27 -3.76 8.53 -24.46
CA ARG A 27 -3.44 8.50 -25.91
C ARG A 27 -2.99 7.12 -26.39
N GLU A 28 -2.14 6.43 -25.64
CA GLU A 28 -1.72 5.06 -25.95
C GLU A 28 -2.95 4.10 -26.00
N ALA A 29 -3.85 4.21 -25.03
CA ALA A 29 -5.08 3.44 -25.00
C ALA A 29 -6.01 3.77 -26.19
N ASP A 30 -6.16 5.03 -26.53
CA ASP A 30 -7.05 5.50 -27.62
C ASP A 30 -6.50 5.16 -29.03
N SER A 31 -5.21 4.87 -29.13
CA SER A 31 -4.61 4.38 -30.40
C SER A 31 -5.11 2.99 -30.80
N VAL A 32 -5.67 2.22 -29.88
CA VAL A 32 -6.26 0.89 -30.14
C VAL A 32 -7.70 1.04 -30.58
N THR A 33 -8.01 0.50 -31.77
CA THR A 33 -9.33 0.62 -32.41
C THR A 33 -10.36 -0.39 -31.92
N SER A 34 -9.96 -1.44 -31.20
CA SER A 34 -10.81 -2.52 -30.71
C SER A 34 -11.26 -2.27 -29.26
N GLY A 35 -12.53 -2.31 -29.00
CA GLY A 35 -13.24 -2.42 -27.73
C GLY A 35 -12.63 -1.82 -26.43
N ARG A 36 -13.43 -1.74 -25.39
CA ARG A 36 -13.04 -1.18 -24.09
C ARG A 36 -11.89 -1.94 -23.41
N GLU A 37 -11.96 -3.28 -23.45
CA GLU A 37 -10.97 -4.14 -22.78
C GLU A 37 -9.59 -4.02 -23.40
N ALA A 38 -9.50 -3.99 -24.73
CA ALA A 38 -8.25 -3.81 -25.44
C ALA A 38 -7.60 -2.44 -25.15
N ARG A 39 -8.42 -1.40 -25.00
CA ARG A 39 -7.92 -0.06 -24.61
C ARG A 39 -7.39 -0.04 -23.18
N ILE A 40 -8.06 -0.72 -22.24
CA ILE A 40 -7.58 -0.86 -20.87
C ILE A 40 -6.25 -1.62 -20.85
N GLU A 41 -6.15 -2.71 -21.61
CA GLU A 41 -4.92 -3.48 -21.70
C GLU A 41 -3.78 -2.69 -22.35
N ALA A 42 -4.06 -1.87 -23.35
CA ALA A 42 -3.06 -0.99 -23.94
C ALA A 42 -2.54 0.06 -22.94
N ALA A 43 -3.44 0.66 -22.12
CA ALA A 43 -3.02 1.55 -21.05
C ALA A 43 -2.18 0.83 -19.99
N ARG A 44 -2.58 -0.38 -19.62
CA ARG A 44 -1.83 -1.24 -18.68
C ARG A 44 -0.44 -1.56 -19.23
N ALA A 45 -0.34 -1.96 -20.48
CA ALA A 45 0.94 -2.26 -21.13
C ALA A 45 1.84 -1.01 -21.20
N ALA A 46 1.29 0.16 -21.55
CA ALA A 46 2.04 1.40 -21.57
C ALA A 46 2.60 1.79 -20.19
N PHE A 47 1.91 1.42 -19.12
CA PHE A 47 2.38 1.63 -17.75
C PHE A 47 3.41 0.60 -17.32
N TYR A 48 3.07 -0.69 -17.39
CA TYR A 48 3.84 -1.78 -16.77
C TYR A 48 5.00 -2.30 -17.64
N SER A 49 4.88 -2.19 -18.97
CA SER A 49 5.89 -2.68 -19.92
C SER A 49 6.43 -1.60 -20.85
N GLY A 50 5.86 -0.40 -20.82
CA GLY A 50 6.20 0.71 -21.70
C GLY A 50 6.91 1.85 -20.99
N PHE A 51 6.63 3.08 -21.42
CA PHE A 51 7.39 4.28 -21.07
C PHE A 51 7.48 4.58 -19.58
N VAL A 52 6.49 4.19 -18.77
CA VAL A 52 6.52 4.37 -17.32
C VAL A 52 7.52 3.40 -16.69
N ALA A 53 7.41 2.11 -17.03
CA ALA A 53 8.34 1.08 -16.55
C ALA A 53 9.79 1.40 -16.97
N GLU A 54 10.01 1.82 -18.22
CA GLU A 54 11.32 2.25 -18.70
C GLU A 54 11.89 3.46 -17.93
N ALA A 55 11.02 4.41 -17.57
CA ALA A 55 11.45 5.58 -16.80
C ALA A 55 11.81 5.21 -15.35
N VAL A 56 11.06 4.30 -14.72
CA VAL A 56 11.33 3.79 -13.36
C VAL A 56 12.65 3.00 -13.36
N ASP A 57 12.78 2.03 -14.28
CA ASP A 57 14.00 1.22 -14.41
C ASP A 57 15.25 2.09 -14.58
N ARG A 58 15.21 3.02 -15.53
CA ARG A 58 16.32 3.96 -15.77
C ARG A 58 16.64 4.80 -14.55
N PHE A 59 15.61 5.33 -13.87
CA PHE A 59 15.82 6.12 -12.65
C PHE A 59 16.49 5.31 -11.56
N CYS A 60 16.00 4.10 -11.27
CA CYS A 60 16.57 3.21 -10.25
C CYS A 60 18.01 2.82 -10.56
N ARG A 61 18.31 2.53 -11.83
CA ARG A 61 19.66 2.13 -12.27
C ARG A 61 20.66 3.29 -12.27
N ASP A 62 20.24 4.46 -12.72
CA ASP A 62 21.18 5.56 -13.02
C ASP A 62 21.36 6.53 -11.83
N ASN A 63 20.48 6.49 -10.82
CA ASN A 63 20.53 7.42 -9.70
C ASN A 63 20.83 6.70 -8.37
N SER A 64 21.68 7.35 -7.58
CA SER A 64 21.97 6.97 -6.20
C SER A 64 21.35 8.01 -5.27
N ILE A 65 20.36 7.59 -4.49
CA ILE A 65 19.52 8.47 -3.64
C ILE A 65 19.86 8.22 -2.18
N LEU A 66 19.92 9.28 -1.37
CA LEU A 66 20.08 9.21 0.08
C LEU A 66 18.81 8.57 0.67
N ASP A 67 18.96 7.50 1.41
CA ASP A 67 17.88 6.81 2.07
C ASP A 67 17.94 6.92 3.62
N THR A 68 17.07 6.19 4.30
CA THR A 68 16.96 6.23 5.77
C THR A 68 18.15 5.61 6.50
N SER A 69 19.06 4.88 5.82
CA SER A 69 20.32 4.39 6.40
C SER A 69 21.36 5.50 6.58
N GLY A 70 21.14 6.65 5.94
CA GLY A 70 22.11 7.75 5.89
C GLY A 70 23.14 7.60 4.77
N GLU A 71 23.03 6.56 3.96
CA GLU A 71 23.89 6.32 2.79
C GLU A 71 23.12 6.49 1.47
N ARG A 72 23.86 6.44 0.36
CA ARG A 72 23.25 6.61 -0.96
C ARG A 72 23.24 5.28 -1.69
N HIS A 73 22.03 4.80 -2.03
CA HIS A 73 21.83 3.55 -2.75
C HIS A 73 21.06 3.76 -4.06
N ARG A 74 21.23 2.84 -5.00
CA ARG A 74 20.40 2.72 -6.19
C ARG A 74 19.11 1.96 -5.85
N GLY A 75 18.02 2.28 -6.55
CA GLY A 75 16.80 1.48 -6.46
C GLY A 75 17.00 0.07 -7.00
N LEU A 76 16.29 -0.91 -6.43
CA LEU A 76 16.36 -2.31 -6.86
C LEU A 76 15.28 -2.66 -7.89
N MET A 77 14.23 -1.84 -8.02
CA MET A 77 13.14 -2.07 -8.95
C MET A 77 13.60 -1.97 -10.40
N THR A 78 13.25 -2.96 -11.20
CA THR A 78 13.55 -3.04 -12.62
C THR A 78 12.31 -2.97 -13.48
N GLY A 79 12.46 -2.73 -14.78
CA GLY A 79 11.37 -2.82 -15.75
C GLY A 79 10.76 -4.22 -15.82
N ASP A 80 11.57 -5.26 -15.64
CA ASP A 80 11.14 -6.65 -15.60
C ASP A 80 10.22 -6.97 -14.41
N ASP A 81 10.47 -6.37 -13.25
CA ASP A 81 9.60 -6.53 -12.07
C ASP A 81 8.21 -5.94 -12.36
N LEU A 82 8.16 -4.77 -12.97
CA LEU A 82 6.92 -4.14 -13.37
C LEU A 82 6.19 -4.96 -14.45
N ASP A 83 6.90 -5.43 -15.48
CA ASP A 83 6.31 -6.20 -16.58
C ASP A 83 5.70 -7.53 -16.10
N LYS A 84 6.33 -8.19 -15.14
CA LYS A 84 5.88 -9.46 -14.56
C LYS A 84 4.77 -9.30 -13.54
N TRP A 85 4.64 -8.13 -12.94
CA TRP A 85 3.64 -7.92 -11.88
C TRP A 85 2.21 -8.01 -12.40
N ARG A 86 1.36 -8.72 -11.67
CA ARG A 86 -0.08 -8.84 -11.93
C ARG A 86 -0.84 -8.72 -10.60
N ALA A 87 -1.98 -8.07 -10.65
CA ALA A 87 -2.88 -8.03 -9.50
C ALA A 87 -3.48 -9.42 -9.27
N SER A 88 -3.46 -9.88 -8.03
CA SER A 88 -4.13 -11.10 -7.58
C SER A 88 -5.51 -10.79 -7.01
N VAL A 89 -6.36 -11.80 -6.96
CA VAL A 89 -7.63 -11.76 -6.24
C VAL A 89 -7.50 -12.73 -5.06
N GLU A 90 -7.53 -12.21 -3.87
CA GLU A 90 -7.27 -12.94 -2.64
C GLU A 90 -8.50 -12.99 -1.75
N ALA A 91 -8.68 -14.10 -1.01
CA ALA A 91 -9.69 -14.16 0.03
C ALA A 91 -9.29 -13.21 1.18
N PRO A 92 -10.22 -12.40 1.70
CA PRO A 92 -9.93 -11.60 2.87
C PRO A 92 -9.81 -12.47 4.12
N VAL A 93 -9.06 -11.99 5.10
CA VAL A 93 -9.11 -12.50 6.47
C VAL A 93 -10.21 -11.79 7.24
N SER A 94 -10.88 -12.46 8.18
CA SER A 94 -11.97 -11.86 8.92
C SER A 94 -11.93 -12.17 10.42
N LEU A 95 -12.62 -11.35 11.19
CA LEU A 95 -12.85 -11.53 12.62
C LEU A 95 -14.29 -11.12 12.96
N GLU A 96 -15.01 -11.96 13.69
CA GLU A 96 -16.26 -11.57 14.34
C GLU A 96 -15.95 -10.63 15.52
N TYR A 97 -16.52 -9.42 15.51
CA TYR A 97 -16.40 -8.44 16.59
C TYR A 97 -17.78 -7.88 16.96
N GLY A 98 -18.29 -8.32 18.11
CA GLY A 98 -19.65 -8.01 18.53
C GLY A 98 -20.68 -8.55 17.52
N ARG A 99 -21.47 -7.65 16.92
CA ARG A 99 -22.46 -7.96 15.88
C ARG A 99 -21.92 -7.82 14.44
N TYR A 100 -20.66 -7.51 14.28
CA TYR A 100 -20.02 -7.24 12.99
C TYR A 100 -19.03 -8.35 12.66
N GLU A 101 -18.88 -8.63 11.38
CA GLU A 101 -17.74 -9.35 10.85
C GLU A 101 -16.83 -8.35 10.13
N VAL A 102 -15.58 -8.25 10.56
CA VAL A 102 -14.60 -7.28 10.06
C VAL A 102 -13.67 -7.99 9.08
N PHE A 103 -13.67 -7.57 7.83
CA PHE A 103 -12.84 -8.12 6.77
C PHE A 103 -11.64 -7.22 6.49
N LYS A 104 -10.46 -7.83 6.29
CA LYS A 104 -9.22 -7.14 5.95
C LYS A 104 -8.43 -7.93 4.90
N ALA A 105 -7.52 -7.24 4.21
CA ALA A 105 -6.54 -7.89 3.34
C ALA A 105 -5.56 -8.74 4.17
N GLY A 106 -4.90 -9.70 3.52
CA GLY A 106 -3.99 -10.66 4.14
C GLY A 106 -2.71 -10.08 4.75
N PRO A 107 -1.74 -10.93 5.14
CA PRO A 107 -0.60 -10.54 5.98
C PRO A 107 0.43 -9.64 5.29
N TRP A 108 0.43 -9.50 3.98
CA TRP A 108 1.21 -8.50 3.25
C TRP A 108 0.75 -7.05 3.52
N SER A 109 -0.35 -6.88 4.24
CA SER A 109 -0.95 -5.59 4.61
C SER A 109 -1.04 -5.42 6.14
N GLN A 110 -1.54 -4.27 6.60
CA GLN A 110 -1.84 -4.01 8.01
C GLN A 110 -3.16 -4.66 8.49
N GLY A 111 -3.82 -5.43 7.62
CA GLY A 111 -5.12 -6.03 7.90
C GLY A 111 -5.13 -6.90 9.15
N PRO A 112 -4.30 -7.94 9.23
CA PRO A 112 -4.27 -8.85 10.37
C PRO A 112 -3.91 -8.17 11.69
N VAL A 113 -3.04 -7.16 11.68
CA VAL A 113 -2.70 -6.36 12.88
C VAL A 113 -3.93 -5.70 13.49
N LEU A 114 -4.82 -5.13 12.65
CA LEU A 114 -6.08 -4.57 13.14
C LEU A 114 -7.00 -5.65 13.70
N LEU A 115 -7.13 -6.79 13.01
CA LEU A 115 -7.97 -7.88 13.48
C LEU A 115 -7.45 -8.45 14.81
N GLN A 116 -6.15 -8.58 14.98
CA GLN A 116 -5.52 -9.02 16.22
C GLN A 116 -5.76 -8.02 17.36
N GLN A 117 -5.64 -6.71 17.11
CA GLN A 117 -6.00 -5.70 18.10
C GLN A 117 -7.46 -5.84 18.54
N LEU A 118 -8.39 -6.01 17.59
CA LEU A 118 -9.80 -6.22 17.89
C LEU A 118 -10.02 -7.53 18.66
N ALA A 119 -9.32 -8.62 18.29
CA ALA A 119 -9.41 -9.90 19.01
C ALA A 119 -8.97 -9.76 20.47
N LEU A 120 -7.87 -9.07 20.74
CA LEU A 120 -7.39 -8.80 22.11
C LEU A 120 -8.38 -7.92 22.87
N LEU A 121 -8.95 -6.89 22.23
CA LEU A 121 -9.93 -6.00 22.85
C LEU A 121 -11.25 -6.69 23.22
N LYS A 122 -11.61 -7.81 22.61
CA LYS A 122 -12.79 -8.62 23.02
C LYS A 122 -12.71 -9.11 24.46
N GLY A 123 -11.52 -9.18 25.05
CA GLY A 123 -11.32 -9.58 26.45
C GLY A 123 -11.68 -8.49 27.49
N PHE A 124 -12.07 -7.29 27.04
CA PHE A 124 -12.32 -6.13 27.89
C PHE A 124 -13.74 -5.58 27.67
N ASP A 125 -14.37 -5.09 28.74
CA ASP A 125 -15.65 -4.40 28.68
C ASP A 125 -15.41 -2.91 28.33
N LEU A 126 -15.20 -2.63 27.04
CA LEU A 126 -14.94 -1.28 26.57
C LEU A 126 -16.15 -0.35 26.72
N ASP A 127 -17.37 -0.89 26.74
CA ASP A 127 -18.61 -0.12 26.89
C ASP A 127 -18.74 0.46 28.30
N ALA A 128 -18.09 -0.16 29.30
CA ALA A 128 -18.03 0.37 30.67
C ALA A 128 -16.97 1.47 30.87
N MET A 129 -16.08 1.68 29.88
CA MET A 129 -15.02 2.66 29.96
C MET A 129 -15.40 3.96 29.25
N ALA A 130 -15.11 5.12 29.87
CA ALA A 130 -15.24 6.38 29.15
C ALA A 130 -14.19 6.46 28.03
N PRO A 131 -14.56 6.83 26.78
CA PRO A 131 -13.66 6.76 25.61
C PRO A 131 -12.34 7.52 25.73
N GLU A 132 -12.28 8.56 26.56
CA GLU A 132 -11.06 9.36 26.78
C GLU A 132 -10.42 9.10 28.15
N SER A 133 -10.88 8.06 28.87
CA SER A 133 -10.30 7.74 30.18
C SER A 133 -8.89 7.14 30.03
N ALA A 134 -8.08 7.29 31.07
CA ALA A 134 -6.74 6.70 31.11
C ALA A 134 -6.80 5.16 30.98
N GLU A 135 -7.83 4.52 31.54
CA GLU A 135 -8.06 3.07 31.43
C GLU A 135 -8.33 2.65 29.99
N PHE A 136 -9.26 3.33 29.29
CA PHE A 136 -9.56 3.04 27.87
C PHE A 136 -8.30 3.21 27.01
N VAL A 137 -7.61 4.34 27.14
CA VAL A 137 -6.39 4.61 26.37
C VAL A 137 -5.31 3.57 26.67
N HIS A 138 -5.14 3.18 27.94
CA HIS A 138 -4.19 2.16 28.34
C HIS A 138 -4.49 0.80 27.69
N VAL A 139 -5.72 0.30 27.82
CA VAL A 139 -6.12 -1.00 27.26
C VAL A 139 -5.95 -1.05 25.74
N VAL A 140 -6.44 -0.01 25.04
CA VAL A 140 -6.30 0.06 23.58
C VAL A 140 -4.82 0.11 23.16
N THR A 141 -4.00 0.87 23.87
CA THR A 141 -2.58 0.99 23.57
C THR A 141 -1.82 -0.32 23.83
N GLU A 142 -2.09 -1.01 24.93
CA GLU A 142 -1.42 -2.28 25.23
C GLU A 142 -1.82 -3.38 24.22
N CYS A 143 -3.09 -3.48 23.82
CA CYS A 143 -3.52 -4.38 22.74
C CYS A 143 -2.83 -4.04 21.42
N ALA A 144 -2.70 -2.76 21.07
CA ALA A 144 -1.97 -2.34 19.89
C ALA A 144 -0.49 -2.74 19.96
N LYS A 145 0.18 -2.51 21.08
CA LYS A 145 1.61 -2.87 21.29
C LYS A 145 1.84 -4.37 21.08
N LEU A 146 0.97 -5.22 21.59
CA LEU A 146 1.08 -6.68 21.41
C LEU A 146 0.92 -7.06 19.93
N ALA A 147 -0.10 -6.55 19.25
CA ALA A 147 -0.34 -6.82 17.84
C ALA A 147 0.80 -6.31 16.94
N PHE A 148 1.37 -5.15 17.26
CA PHE A 148 2.52 -4.62 16.52
C PHE A 148 3.82 -5.39 16.82
N ALA A 149 3.99 -5.93 18.02
CA ALA A 149 5.15 -6.78 18.34
C ALA A 149 5.13 -8.06 17.50
N ASP A 150 3.97 -8.70 17.35
CA ASP A 150 3.80 -9.87 16.48
C ASP A 150 3.99 -9.52 14.99
N ARG A 151 3.47 -8.37 14.56
CA ARG A 151 3.70 -7.88 13.21
C ARG A 151 5.19 -7.74 12.91
N GLU A 152 5.94 -7.08 13.75
CA GLU A 152 7.38 -6.87 13.54
C GLU A 152 8.18 -8.19 13.51
N ARG A 153 7.68 -9.21 14.19
CA ARG A 153 8.35 -10.51 14.28
C ARG A 153 7.96 -11.49 13.18
N PHE A 154 6.70 -11.51 12.77
CA PHE A 154 6.15 -12.61 11.98
C PHE A 154 5.54 -12.19 10.65
N TYR A 155 5.13 -10.93 10.48
CA TYR A 155 4.39 -10.56 9.28
C TYR A 155 5.31 -10.13 8.16
N GLY A 156 4.92 -10.52 6.95
CA GLY A 156 5.60 -10.18 5.73
C GLY A 156 4.75 -10.58 4.52
N ASP A 157 5.36 -10.53 3.36
CA ASP A 157 4.72 -11.00 2.14
C ASP A 157 4.69 -12.54 2.15
N PRO A 158 3.49 -13.17 2.12
CA PRO A 158 3.35 -14.62 2.20
C PRO A 158 3.94 -15.37 0.99
N ASP A 159 4.24 -14.69 -0.11
CA ASP A 159 4.97 -15.28 -1.24
C ASP A 159 6.45 -15.55 -0.91
N PHE A 160 6.98 -14.93 0.15
CA PHE A 160 8.39 -15.02 0.55
C PHE A 160 8.60 -15.53 1.97
N VAL A 161 7.62 -15.44 2.84
CA VAL A 161 7.71 -15.87 4.24
C VAL A 161 6.46 -16.60 4.69
N ASP A 162 6.65 -17.57 5.60
CA ASP A 162 5.53 -18.26 6.25
C ASP A 162 5.00 -17.40 7.40
N VAL A 163 3.78 -16.90 7.25
CA VAL A 163 3.12 -16.04 8.23
C VAL A 163 2.09 -16.86 9.01
N PRO A 164 2.24 -17.03 10.34
CA PRO A 164 1.28 -17.77 11.14
C PRO A 164 -0.05 -16.97 11.24
N MET A 165 -1.10 -17.51 10.63
CA MET A 165 -2.42 -16.86 10.57
C MET A 165 -3.50 -17.62 11.39
N ASP A 166 -3.10 -18.61 12.17
CA ASP A 166 -3.97 -19.45 13.01
C ASP A 166 -4.39 -18.78 14.32
#